data_80e2c3c3918e14ff5f0959603b3e3fb1
#
_entry.id   80e2c3c3918e14ff5f0959603b3e3fb1
#
_cell.length_a   1.000
_cell.length_b   1.000
_cell.length_c   1.000
_cell.angle_alpha   90.00
_cell.angle_beta   90.00
_cell.angle_gamma   90.00
#
_symmetry.space_group_name_H-M   'P 1'
#
loop_
_entity.id
_entity.type
_entity.pdbx_description
1 polymer ?
#
loop_
_entity_poly.entity_id
_entity_poly.type
_entity_poly.pdbx_seq_one_letter_code
_entity_poly.pdbx_strand_id
1 'polypeptide(L)'
;TWALDLLQDLGRYVFGTGNRFAAGHKMGLNRLIAPGQVTKLTAVCFADDPELGEFSSDFGTARFLQVVGITDDEYKLIQEWSTPGLVEALCTKLPQLITDLSRASVLDDPTLAADIHQRVAREGSSEDLTFAGEVGIAVDDGHVRLELAALYAAALPRAMRGRIRHGRAYELRGRTDSLHLRPGTTPRYLHEDGELVLELTQALATELEAKLRTALAGTYTFEAWPALTIVVTPSFIRGQAGEIIEIRGIADPDEAKRLIAAENARLASASVLEPDQDENEDDEDDKDDEDDEDDENDDDAPD
;
A
#
# COMPACT_ATOMS: atom_id res chain seq x y z
N THR A 1 -13.06 -21.81 -10.50
CA THR A 1 -12.28 -22.32 -9.35
C THR A 1 -11.56 -21.15 -8.68
N TRP A 2 -11.35 -21.22 -7.36
CA TRP A 2 -10.75 -20.12 -6.59
C TRP A 2 -9.43 -19.57 -7.17
N ALA A 3 -8.57 -20.46 -7.69
CA ALA A 3 -7.27 -20.05 -8.25
C ALA A 3 -7.44 -19.22 -9.53
N LEU A 4 -8.37 -19.60 -10.41
CA LEU A 4 -8.66 -18.84 -11.63
C LEU A 4 -9.30 -17.49 -11.29
N ASP A 5 -10.20 -17.45 -10.31
CA ASP A 5 -10.84 -16.22 -9.85
C ASP A 5 -9.79 -15.26 -9.27
N LEU A 6 -8.85 -15.77 -8.45
CA LEU A 6 -7.72 -15.00 -7.94
C LEU A 6 -6.84 -14.44 -9.06
N LEU A 7 -6.46 -15.30 -10.04
CA LEU A 7 -5.62 -14.85 -11.16
C LEU A 7 -6.32 -13.80 -12.02
N GLN A 8 -7.64 -13.91 -12.21
CA GLN A 8 -8.42 -12.88 -12.91
C GLN A 8 -8.43 -11.56 -12.13
N ASP A 9 -8.57 -11.60 -10.80
CA ASP A 9 -8.53 -10.39 -9.97
C ASP A 9 -7.14 -9.72 -10.00
N LEU A 10 -6.08 -10.51 -9.93
CA LEU A 10 -4.71 -10.01 -10.09
C LEU A 10 -4.48 -9.43 -11.50
N GLY A 11 -5.02 -10.06 -12.53
CA GLY A 11 -4.97 -9.55 -13.91
C GLY A 11 -5.70 -8.21 -14.03
N ARG A 12 -6.93 -8.10 -13.50
CA ARG A 12 -7.68 -6.83 -13.49
C ARG A 12 -6.91 -5.73 -12.75
N TYR A 13 -6.26 -6.05 -11.64
CA TYR A 13 -5.42 -5.10 -10.92
C TYR A 13 -4.29 -4.58 -11.81
N VAL A 14 -3.53 -5.45 -12.48
CA VAL A 14 -2.42 -5.05 -13.36
C VAL A 14 -2.91 -4.18 -14.52
N PHE A 15 -3.98 -4.60 -15.20
CA PHE A 15 -4.53 -3.86 -16.35
C PHE A 15 -5.20 -2.54 -15.93
N GLY A 16 -5.85 -2.51 -14.78
CA GLY A 16 -6.53 -1.31 -14.28
C GLY A 16 -5.59 -0.26 -13.70
N THR A 17 -4.47 -0.68 -13.09
CA THR A 17 -3.54 0.24 -12.41
C THR A 17 -2.24 0.49 -13.18
N GLY A 18 -1.87 -0.38 -14.12
CA GLY A 18 -0.55 -0.38 -14.77
C GLY A 18 0.58 -0.93 -13.89
N ASN A 19 0.31 -1.28 -12.64
CA ASN A 19 1.31 -1.81 -11.70
C ASN A 19 1.63 -3.26 -12.04
N ARG A 20 2.92 -3.58 -12.16
CA ARG A 20 3.40 -4.94 -12.45
C ARG A 20 3.79 -5.64 -11.17
N PHE A 21 3.55 -6.95 -11.12
CA PHE A 21 4.10 -7.80 -10.07
C PHE A 21 5.54 -8.20 -10.37
N ALA A 22 6.31 -8.43 -9.31
CA ALA A 22 7.67 -8.98 -9.36
C ALA A 22 7.89 -9.90 -8.17
N ALA A 23 8.88 -10.77 -8.24
CA ALA A 23 9.32 -11.55 -7.09
C ALA A 23 9.68 -10.62 -5.93
N GLY A 24 9.25 -10.99 -4.73
CA GLY A 24 9.39 -10.16 -3.54
C GLY A 24 8.21 -9.22 -3.27
N HIS A 25 7.31 -8.99 -4.24
CA HIS A 25 6.10 -8.22 -4.00
C HIS A 25 5.11 -8.99 -3.11
N LYS A 26 4.21 -8.26 -2.48
CA LYS A 26 3.15 -8.80 -1.61
C LYS A 26 1.88 -7.98 -1.76
N MET A 27 0.73 -8.62 -1.50
CA MET A 27 -0.57 -7.97 -1.56
C MET A 27 -1.52 -8.56 -0.50
N GLY A 28 -2.09 -7.71 0.34
CA GLY A 28 -3.23 -8.05 1.19
C GLY A 28 -4.51 -8.07 0.34
N LEU A 29 -5.33 -9.10 0.47
CA LEU A 29 -6.54 -9.24 -0.33
C LEU A 29 -7.78 -8.66 0.36
N ASN A 30 -7.69 -8.30 1.65
CA ASN A 30 -8.82 -7.88 2.49
C ASN A 30 -9.98 -8.91 2.51
N ARG A 31 -9.72 -10.14 2.13
CA ARG A 31 -10.64 -11.28 2.09
C ARG A 31 -9.85 -12.59 2.10
N LEU A 32 -10.55 -13.70 2.27
CA LEU A 32 -9.93 -15.02 2.09
C LEU A 32 -9.51 -15.20 0.61
N ILE A 33 -8.36 -15.85 0.41
CA ILE A 33 -7.85 -16.17 -0.94
C ILE A 33 -8.84 -17.03 -1.74
N ALA A 34 -9.60 -17.88 -1.05
CA ALA A 34 -10.61 -18.77 -1.62
C ALA A 34 -11.94 -18.59 -0.87
N PRO A 35 -12.81 -17.65 -1.30
CA PRO A 35 -14.13 -17.47 -0.69
C PRO A 35 -14.94 -18.77 -0.72
N GLY A 36 -15.59 -19.09 0.41
CA GLY A 36 -16.38 -20.33 0.57
C GLY A 36 -15.56 -21.58 0.86
N GLN A 37 -14.23 -21.49 0.95
CA GLN A 37 -13.36 -22.57 1.42
C GLN A 37 -12.88 -22.31 2.86
N VAL A 38 -12.51 -23.38 3.54
CA VAL A 38 -11.88 -23.26 4.87
C VAL A 38 -10.39 -22.98 4.68
N THR A 39 -9.99 -21.75 4.95
CA THR A 39 -8.60 -21.32 4.84
C THR A 39 -8.31 -20.16 5.78
N LYS A 40 -7.05 -19.99 6.17
CA LYS A 40 -6.54 -18.82 6.91
C LYS A 40 -5.79 -17.84 6.01
N LEU A 41 -5.67 -18.13 4.71
CA LEU A 41 -4.90 -17.33 3.76
C LEU A 41 -5.69 -16.09 3.35
N THR A 42 -5.15 -14.92 3.62
CA THR A 42 -5.79 -13.60 3.39
C THR A 42 -4.95 -12.66 2.55
N ALA A 43 -3.75 -13.09 2.19
CA ALA A 43 -2.81 -12.31 1.40
C ALA A 43 -2.04 -13.23 0.45
N VAL A 44 -1.31 -12.62 -0.46
CA VAL A 44 -0.39 -13.32 -1.37
C VAL A 44 0.97 -12.64 -1.36
N CYS A 45 2.00 -13.43 -1.63
CA CYS A 45 3.29 -12.91 -2.04
C CYS A 45 3.73 -13.57 -3.35
N PHE A 46 4.70 -12.95 -4.01
CA PHE A 46 5.18 -13.38 -5.32
C PHE A 46 6.62 -13.83 -5.21
N ALA A 47 6.91 -15.01 -5.75
CA ALA A 47 8.24 -15.56 -5.85
C ALA A 47 8.54 -15.92 -7.31
N ASP A 48 9.80 -16.05 -7.68
CA ASP A 48 10.15 -16.69 -8.96
C ASP A 48 9.64 -18.13 -8.94
N ASP A 49 9.02 -18.56 -10.06
CA ASP A 49 8.54 -19.92 -10.17
C ASP A 49 9.72 -20.89 -10.14
N PRO A 50 9.74 -21.89 -9.24
CA PRO A 50 10.89 -22.76 -9.06
C PRO A 50 11.10 -23.77 -10.21
N GLU A 51 10.11 -23.97 -11.07
CA GLU A 51 10.18 -24.94 -12.17
C GLU A 51 10.31 -24.27 -13.53
N LEU A 52 9.49 -23.21 -13.78
CA LEU A 52 9.42 -22.57 -15.11
C LEU A 52 10.46 -21.47 -15.28
N GLY A 53 10.81 -20.75 -14.20
CA GLY A 53 11.85 -19.73 -14.20
C GLY A 53 11.63 -18.63 -15.24
N GLU A 54 12.62 -18.40 -16.08
CA GLU A 54 12.65 -17.36 -17.11
C GLU A 54 12.93 -17.97 -18.48
N PHE A 55 12.26 -17.46 -19.51
CA PHE A 55 12.58 -17.83 -20.89
C PHE A 55 12.73 -16.58 -21.78
N SER A 56 13.62 -16.66 -22.76
CA SER A 56 13.86 -15.61 -23.73
C SER A 56 13.31 -16.01 -25.12
N SER A 57 12.75 -15.03 -25.81
CA SER A 57 12.25 -15.15 -27.18
C SER A 57 12.67 -13.95 -28.02
N ASP A 58 12.39 -13.97 -29.33
CA ASP A 58 12.64 -12.82 -30.22
C ASP A 58 11.82 -11.58 -29.83
N PHE A 59 10.79 -11.73 -28.99
CA PHE A 59 9.93 -10.64 -28.50
C PHE A 59 10.34 -10.14 -27.11
N GLY A 60 11.41 -10.68 -26.51
CA GLY A 60 11.89 -10.32 -25.18
C GLY A 60 11.89 -11.49 -24.20
N THR A 61 12.11 -11.16 -22.92
CA THR A 61 12.22 -12.13 -21.84
C THR A 61 10.92 -12.15 -21.04
N ALA A 62 10.40 -13.35 -20.77
CA ALA A 62 9.29 -13.59 -19.87
C ALA A 62 9.74 -14.36 -18.63
N ARG A 63 9.26 -13.94 -17.45
CA ARG A 63 9.51 -14.59 -16.17
C ARG A 63 8.20 -15.07 -15.58
N PHE A 64 8.19 -16.30 -15.09
CA PHE A 64 7.04 -16.85 -14.39
C PHE A 64 7.12 -16.53 -12.91
N LEU A 65 6.00 -16.04 -12.34
CA LEU A 65 5.87 -15.77 -10.93
C LEU A 65 4.93 -16.79 -10.29
N GLN A 66 5.39 -17.42 -9.23
CA GLN A 66 4.56 -18.22 -8.34
C GLN A 66 3.77 -17.29 -7.41
N VAL A 67 2.44 -17.43 -7.41
CA VAL A 67 1.55 -16.74 -6.46
C VAL A 67 1.40 -17.63 -5.24
N VAL A 68 1.93 -17.17 -4.11
CA VAL A 68 1.97 -17.92 -2.86
C VAL A 68 0.97 -17.33 -1.88
N GLY A 69 -0.05 -18.11 -1.50
CA GLY A 69 -1.02 -17.70 -0.48
C GLY A 69 -0.37 -17.68 0.91
N ILE A 70 -0.55 -16.59 1.64
CA ILE A 70 -0.02 -16.40 2.99
C ILE A 70 -1.10 -15.98 3.99
N THR A 71 -0.85 -16.26 5.27
CA THR A 71 -1.75 -15.90 6.37
C THR A 71 -1.55 -14.43 6.78
N ASP A 72 -2.47 -13.89 7.57
CA ASP A 72 -2.40 -12.48 8.01
C ASP A 72 -1.18 -12.20 8.90
N ASP A 73 -0.78 -13.13 9.76
CA ASP A 73 0.42 -13.01 10.59
C ASP A 73 1.70 -13.08 9.78
N GLU A 74 1.76 -13.94 8.75
CA GLU A 74 2.87 -13.98 7.78
C GLU A 74 2.93 -12.69 6.94
N TYR A 75 1.78 -12.15 6.54
CA TYR A 75 1.71 -10.86 5.84
C TYR A 75 2.21 -9.71 6.71
N LYS A 76 1.86 -9.68 8.00
CA LYS A 76 2.39 -8.70 8.96
C LYS A 76 3.90 -8.87 9.17
N LEU A 77 4.36 -10.11 9.26
CA LEU A 77 5.79 -10.42 9.40
C LEU A 77 6.63 -9.86 8.25
N ILE A 78 6.22 -10.04 7.00
CA ILE A 78 7.00 -9.56 5.86
C ILE A 78 7.02 -8.03 5.73
N GLN A 79 6.10 -7.31 6.36
CA GLN A 79 6.18 -5.86 6.48
C GLN A 79 7.30 -5.40 7.45
N GLU A 80 7.70 -6.25 8.37
CA GLU A 80 8.77 -5.98 9.34
C GLU A 80 10.11 -6.63 8.93
N TRP A 81 10.08 -7.51 7.95
CA TRP A 81 11.23 -8.27 7.51
C TRP A 81 11.45 -8.24 5.99
N SER A 82 11.20 -9.38 5.32
CA SER A 82 11.33 -9.47 3.86
C SER A 82 10.48 -10.59 3.28
N THR A 83 9.92 -10.36 2.10
CA THR A 83 9.21 -11.41 1.36
C THR A 83 10.13 -12.58 1.00
N PRO A 84 11.35 -12.37 0.47
CA PRO A 84 12.28 -13.47 0.22
C PRO A 84 12.60 -14.31 1.45
N GLY A 85 12.76 -13.69 2.63
CA GLY A 85 13.00 -14.42 3.87
C GLY A 85 11.83 -15.31 4.27
N LEU A 86 10.58 -14.82 4.13
CA LEU A 86 9.40 -15.67 4.36
C LEU A 86 9.29 -16.79 3.32
N VAL A 87 9.53 -16.50 2.04
CA VAL A 87 9.51 -17.52 0.96
C VAL A 87 10.51 -18.64 1.26
N GLU A 88 11.72 -18.31 1.68
CA GLU A 88 12.72 -19.30 2.10
C GLU A 88 12.22 -20.16 3.28
N ALA A 89 11.61 -19.53 4.29
CA ALA A 89 11.01 -20.28 5.40
C ALA A 89 9.85 -21.17 4.93
N LEU A 90 9.01 -20.69 4.03
CA LEU A 90 7.90 -21.47 3.43
C LEU A 90 8.42 -22.67 2.63
N CYS A 91 9.52 -22.55 1.90
CA CYS A 91 10.12 -23.65 1.13
C CYS A 91 10.45 -24.87 1.99
N THR A 92 10.66 -24.71 3.31
CA THR A 92 10.87 -25.84 4.22
C THR A 92 9.63 -26.73 4.39
N LYS A 93 8.45 -26.18 4.15
CA LYS A 93 7.14 -26.86 4.26
C LYS A 93 6.48 -27.06 2.88
N LEU A 94 6.75 -26.17 1.94
CA LEU A 94 6.18 -26.11 0.58
C LEU A 94 7.33 -25.99 -0.44
N PRO A 95 8.06 -27.06 -0.76
CA PRO A 95 9.26 -26.97 -1.62
C PRO A 95 9.02 -26.34 -2.99
N GLN A 96 7.81 -26.50 -3.56
CA GLN A 96 7.41 -25.92 -4.83
C GLN A 96 6.57 -24.65 -4.67
N LEU A 97 6.39 -24.15 -3.45
CA LEU A 97 5.57 -22.97 -3.13
C LEU A 97 4.10 -23.08 -3.58
N ILE A 98 3.61 -24.29 -3.83
CA ILE A 98 2.22 -24.52 -4.20
C ILE A 98 1.32 -24.19 -3.01
N THR A 99 0.34 -23.30 -3.22
CA THR A 99 -0.58 -22.86 -2.18
C THR A 99 -1.47 -24.01 -1.71
N ASP A 100 -1.31 -24.43 -0.48
CA ASP A 100 -2.22 -25.33 0.24
C ASP A 100 -3.19 -24.50 1.09
N LEU A 101 -4.49 -24.55 0.75
CA LEU A 101 -5.53 -23.80 1.45
C LEU A 101 -5.69 -24.19 2.93
N SER A 102 -5.33 -25.44 3.26
CA SER A 102 -5.49 -26.00 4.60
C SER A 102 -4.29 -25.75 5.53
N ARG A 103 -3.19 -25.19 4.99
CA ARG A 103 -1.98 -25.00 5.77
C ARG A 103 -2.15 -24.04 6.96
N ALA A 104 -1.44 -24.34 8.00
CA ALA A 104 -1.22 -23.43 9.11
C ALA A 104 -0.14 -22.39 8.78
N SER A 105 -0.03 -21.33 9.59
CA SER A 105 1.08 -20.38 9.51
C SER A 105 2.41 -21.08 9.80
N VAL A 106 3.49 -20.64 9.16
CA VAL A 106 4.85 -21.08 9.52
C VAL A 106 5.22 -20.65 10.94
N LEU A 107 4.56 -19.62 11.47
CA LEU A 107 4.73 -19.14 12.84
C LEU A 107 4.04 -20.03 13.88
N ASP A 108 3.16 -20.94 13.47
CA ASP A 108 2.56 -21.95 14.36
C ASP A 108 3.57 -23.07 14.74
N ASP A 109 4.71 -23.19 14.02
CA ASP A 109 5.83 -24.06 14.37
C ASP A 109 6.79 -23.30 15.28
N PRO A 110 6.93 -23.64 16.58
CA PRO A 110 7.72 -22.87 17.52
C PRO A 110 9.21 -22.79 17.16
N THR A 111 9.76 -23.84 16.53
CA THR A 111 11.18 -23.89 16.14
C THR A 111 11.42 -22.94 14.96
N LEU A 112 10.57 -23.01 13.95
CA LEU A 112 10.67 -22.16 12.78
C LEU A 112 10.37 -20.70 13.13
N ALA A 113 9.35 -20.45 13.98
CA ALA A 113 9.06 -19.11 14.48
C ALA A 113 10.22 -18.47 15.23
N ALA A 114 10.94 -19.25 16.08
CA ALA A 114 12.10 -18.75 16.81
C ALA A 114 13.25 -18.36 15.85
N ASP A 115 13.54 -19.19 14.83
CA ASP A 115 14.53 -18.89 13.81
C ASP A 115 14.16 -17.63 13.02
N ILE A 116 12.91 -17.55 12.57
CA ILE A 116 12.38 -16.39 11.85
C ILE A 116 12.52 -15.11 12.68
N HIS A 117 12.10 -15.11 13.94
CA HIS A 117 12.21 -13.94 14.81
C HIS A 117 13.67 -13.53 15.04
N GLN A 118 14.60 -14.48 15.16
CA GLN A 118 16.03 -14.19 15.25
C GLN A 118 16.55 -13.55 13.95
N ARG A 119 16.11 -14.04 12.80
CA ARG A 119 16.46 -13.47 11.49
C ARG A 119 15.90 -12.06 11.33
N VAL A 120 14.63 -11.83 11.66
CA VAL A 120 14.00 -10.49 11.66
C VAL A 120 14.82 -9.50 12.48
N ALA A 121 15.20 -9.87 13.71
CA ALA A 121 15.99 -9.01 14.59
C ALA A 121 17.38 -8.69 14.04
N ARG A 122 18.02 -9.63 13.35
CA ARG A 122 19.36 -9.49 12.77
C ARG A 122 19.35 -8.76 11.44
N GLU A 123 18.39 -9.07 10.57
CA GLU A 123 18.36 -8.63 9.18
C GLU A 123 17.61 -7.31 8.98
N GLY A 124 16.65 -7.02 9.85
CA GLY A 124 15.75 -5.87 9.71
C GLY A 124 14.84 -5.98 8.49
N SER A 125 14.21 -4.86 8.09
CA SER A 125 13.26 -4.83 6.99
C SER A 125 13.93 -4.52 5.64
N SER A 126 13.49 -5.21 4.59
CA SER A 126 13.79 -4.86 3.20
C SER A 126 12.87 -3.78 2.65
N GLU A 127 11.75 -3.49 3.32
CA GLU A 127 10.76 -2.50 2.88
C GLU A 127 11.26 -1.08 3.19
N ASP A 128 11.65 -0.36 2.16
CA ASP A 128 12.24 0.98 2.26
C ASP A 128 11.27 2.09 1.90
N LEU A 129 10.10 1.76 1.37
CA LEU A 129 9.10 2.69 0.90
C LEU A 129 7.69 2.25 1.30
N THR A 130 6.87 3.19 1.74
CA THR A 130 5.41 3.03 1.82
C THR A 130 4.72 4.20 1.11
N PHE A 131 3.75 3.89 0.26
CA PHE A 131 2.90 4.91 -0.34
C PHE A 131 1.81 5.35 0.65
N ALA A 132 1.71 6.66 0.86
CA ALA A 132 0.68 7.30 1.66
C ALA A 132 -0.30 8.06 0.75
N GLY A 133 -1.50 8.33 1.23
CA GLY A 133 -2.43 9.23 0.54
C GLY A 133 -1.91 10.66 0.57
N GLU A 134 -1.73 11.17 1.78
CA GLU A 134 -1.20 12.51 2.03
C GLU A 134 -0.21 12.49 3.18
N VAL A 135 0.81 13.31 3.06
CA VAL A 135 1.80 13.60 4.11
C VAL A 135 1.77 15.11 4.30
N GLY A 136 1.15 15.57 5.39
CA GLY A 136 1.13 17.01 5.71
C GLY A 136 2.46 17.42 6.30
N ILE A 137 3.13 18.39 5.70
CA ILE A 137 4.41 18.92 6.16
C ILE A 137 4.27 20.42 6.38
N ALA A 138 4.60 20.89 7.57
CA ALA A 138 4.74 22.30 7.89
C ALA A 138 6.05 22.53 8.66
N VAL A 139 6.80 23.50 8.22
CA VAL A 139 8.05 23.93 8.87
C VAL A 139 7.96 25.41 9.16
N ASP A 140 8.02 25.79 10.43
CA ASP A 140 7.94 27.17 10.89
C ASP A 140 8.90 27.41 12.06
N ASP A 141 9.72 28.45 11.96
CA ASP A 141 10.71 28.88 12.97
C ASP A 141 11.52 27.71 13.57
N GLY A 142 11.99 26.80 12.71
CA GLY A 142 12.79 25.64 13.12
C GLY A 142 11.99 24.48 13.71
N HIS A 143 10.66 24.58 13.79
CA HIS A 143 9.77 23.52 14.21
C HIS A 143 9.23 22.77 13.00
N VAL A 144 9.24 21.45 13.09
CA VAL A 144 8.72 20.53 12.08
C VAL A 144 7.41 19.93 12.59
N ARG A 145 6.33 20.12 11.83
CA ARG A 145 5.04 19.49 12.06
C ARG A 145 4.73 18.55 10.91
N LEU A 146 4.54 17.29 11.25
CA LEU A 146 4.03 16.26 10.34
C LEU A 146 2.57 15.95 10.66
N GLU A 147 1.75 15.78 9.64
CA GLU A 147 0.39 15.29 9.77
C GLU A 147 0.19 14.05 8.92
N LEU A 148 -0.21 12.95 9.55
CA LEU A 148 -0.34 11.64 8.95
C LEU A 148 -1.65 10.99 9.38
N ALA A 149 -2.36 10.38 8.44
CA ALA A 149 -3.47 9.51 8.78
C ALA A 149 -2.97 8.24 9.51
N ALA A 150 -3.73 7.73 10.46
CA ALA A 150 -3.36 6.59 11.33
C ALA A 150 -2.92 5.35 10.54
N LEU A 151 -3.53 5.11 9.38
CA LEU A 151 -3.16 4.03 8.46
C LEU A 151 -1.67 4.09 8.08
N TYR A 152 -1.17 5.29 7.77
CA TYR A 152 0.19 5.53 7.33
C TYR A 152 1.15 5.75 8.50
N ALA A 153 0.69 6.41 9.56
CA ALA A 153 1.47 6.58 10.79
C ALA A 153 1.91 5.24 11.40
N ALA A 154 1.11 4.16 11.20
CA ALA A 154 1.45 2.81 11.63
C ALA A 154 2.72 2.22 10.95
N ALA A 155 3.18 2.81 9.85
CA ALA A 155 4.42 2.40 9.20
C ALA A 155 5.67 2.91 9.95
N LEU A 156 5.58 4.05 10.64
CA LEU A 156 6.72 4.67 11.32
C LEU A 156 7.38 3.76 12.39
N PRO A 157 6.64 3.14 13.33
CA PRO A 157 7.23 2.22 14.31
C PRO A 157 7.96 1.06 13.66
N ARG A 158 7.41 0.51 12.57
CA ARG A 158 8.06 -0.57 11.80
C ARG A 158 9.34 -0.10 11.13
N ALA A 159 9.31 1.09 10.51
CA ALA A 159 10.48 1.72 9.92
C ALA A 159 11.59 1.98 10.96
N MET A 160 11.22 2.45 12.16
CA MET A 160 12.20 2.63 13.25
C MET A 160 12.87 1.31 13.60
N ARG A 161 12.08 0.26 13.81
CA ARG A 161 12.56 -1.09 14.22
C ARG A 161 13.37 -1.77 13.14
N GLY A 162 12.83 -1.82 11.91
CA GLY A 162 13.37 -2.62 10.81
C GLY A 162 14.39 -1.90 9.93
N ARG A 163 14.41 -0.56 9.94
CA ARG A 163 15.25 0.23 9.02
C ARG A 163 16.22 1.15 9.75
N ILE A 164 15.71 2.12 10.51
CA ILE A 164 16.54 3.15 11.13
C ILE A 164 17.54 2.53 12.11
N ARG A 165 17.13 1.59 12.95
CA ARG A 165 18.01 0.85 13.86
C ARG A 165 19.08 0.01 13.16
N HIS A 166 18.84 -0.36 11.91
CA HIS A 166 19.75 -1.10 11.05
C HIS A 166 20.62 -0.19 10.15
N GLY A 167 20.63 1.11 10.40
CA GLY A 167 21.41 2.07 9.61
C GLY A 167 20.86 2.31 8.20
N ARG A 168 19.59 1.99 7.94
CA ARG A 168 18.93 2.07 6.64
C ARG A 168 17.89 3.18 6.60
N ALA A 169 17.79 3.87 5.47
CA ALA A 169 16.77 4.88 5.23
C ALA A 169 15.39 4.26 4.98
N TYR A 170 14.35 5.08 5.15
CA TYR A 170 12.96 4.73 4.87
C TYR A 170 12.25 5.94 4.29
N GLU A 171 11.32 5.71 3.36
CA GLU A 171 10.53 6.75 2.72
C GLU A 171 9.03 6.51 2.95
N LEU A 172 8.31 7.57 3.27
CA LEU A 172 6.86 7.61 3.22
C LEU A 172 6.46 8.61 2.15
N ARG A 173 6.02 8.10 0.99
CA ARG A 173 5.72 8.90 -0.19
C ARG A 173 4.23 9.22 -0.26
N GLY A 174 3.89 10.50 -0.12
CA GLY A 174 2.56 11.03 -0.36
C GLY A 174 2.31 11.34 -1.84
N ARG A 175 1.16 11.94 -2.13
CA ARG A 175 0.82 12.38 -3.50
C ARG A 175 1.62 13.60 -3.94
N THR A 176 1.82 14.54 -3.03
CA THR A 176 2.53 15.80 -3.26
C THR A 176 3.82 15.88 -2.48
N ASP A 177 3.78 15.45 -1.22
CA ASP A 177 4.89 15.59 -0.29
C ASP A 177 5.42 14.21 0.12
N SER A 178 6.72 14.13 0.40
CA SER A 178 7.38 12.91 0.82
C SER A 178 8.21 13.11 2.09
N LEU A 179 8.19 12.10 2.96
CA LEU A 179 8.98 12.05 4.18
C LEU A 179 10.09 11.04 4.04
N HIS A 180 11.34 11.49 4.10
CA HIS A 180 12.53 10.65 4.12
C HIS A 180 13.12 10.58 5.51
N LEU A 181 13.21 9.39 6.07
CA LEU A 181 13.80 9.13 7.37
C LEU A 181 15.19 8.51 7.17
N ARG A 182 16.20 9.09 7.79
CA ARG A 182 17.58 8.61 7.72
C ARG A 182 18.17 8.48 9.12
N PRO A 183 18.99 7.44 9.37
CA PRO A 183 19.75 7.39 10.60
C PRO A 183 20.79 8.51 10.65
N GLY A 184 20.93 9.14 11.83
CA GLY A 184 21.85 10.23 12.04
C GLY A 184 22.40 10.25 13.47
N THR A 185 23.40 11.08 13.73
CA THR A 185 24.00 11.28 15.08
C THR A 185 23.39 12.46 15.82
N THR A 186 22.76 13.38 15.07
CA THR A 186 22.10 14.57 15.62
C THR A 186 20.77 14.75 14.91
N PRO A 187 19.68 15.07 15.62
CA PRO A 187 18.41 15.34 14.98
C PRO A 187 18.52 16.60 14.12
N ARG A 188 18.16 16.50 12.86
CA ARG A 188 18.08 17.64 11.94
C ARG A 188 17.10 17.35 10.82
N TYR A 189 16.67 18.40 10.10
CA TYR A 189 15.83 18.29 8.94
C TYR A 189 16.38 19.11 7.78
N LEU A 190 15.95 18.72 6.58
CA LEU A 190 16.01 19.50 5.35
C LEU A 190 14.61 19.43 4.71
N HIS A 191 14.08 20.58 4.30
CA HIS A 191 12.78 20.66 3.65
C HIS A 191 12.92 21.50 2.39
N GLU A 192 12.71 20.88 1.24
CA GLU A 192 12.77 21.51 -0.09
C GLU A 192 11.77 20.83 -1.03
N ASP A 193 11.04 21.59 -1.84
CA ASP A 193 10.18 21.11 -2.94
C ASP A 193 9.19 19.99 -2.53
N GLY A 194 8.61 20.06 -1.32
CA GLY A 194 7.69 19.03 -0.80
C GLY A 194 8.39 17.79 -0.26
N GLU A 195 9.72 17.73 -0.25
CA GLU A 195 10.48 16.65 0.35
C GLU A 195 11.01 17.06 1.72
N LEU A 196 10.62 16.31 2.76
CA LEU A 196 11.14 16.47 4.11
C LEU A 196 12.09 15.31 4.43
N VAL A 197 13.34 15.62 4.66
CA VAL A 197 14.34 14.65 5.15
C VAL A 197 14.52 14.86 6.65
N LEU A 198 14.32 13.83 7.46
CA LEU A 198 14.60 13.83 8.88
C LEU A 198 15.78 12.90 9.16
N GLU A 199 16.83 13.44 9.80
CA GLU A 199 17.89 12.61 10.38
C GLU A 199 17.56 12.30 11.84
N LEU A 200 17.48 11.00 12.14
CA LEU A 200 16.99 10.48 13.41
C LEU A 200 18.14 9.85 14.20
N THR A 201 18.30 10.30 15.43
CA THR A 201 19.17 9.59 16.37
C THR A 201 18.51 8.29 16.84
N GLN A 202 19.32 7.37 17.38
CA GLN A 202 18.80 6.13 17.99
C GLN A 202 17.79 6.41 19.13
N ALA A 203 18.04 7.46 19.93
CA ALA A 203 17.14 7.86 21.00
C ALA A 203 15.76 8.30 20.44
N LEU A 204 15.77 9.17 19.42
CA LEU A 204 14.55 9.63 18.77
C LEU A 204 13.80 8.50 18.07
N ALA A 205 14.50 7.61 17.38
CA ALA A 205 13.89 6.43 16.73
C ALA A 205 13.21 5.52 17.76
N THR A 206 13.82 5.34 18.94
CA THR A 206 13.23 4.55 20.04
C THR A 206 11.98 5.21 20.61
N GLU A 207 12.02 6.52 20.79
CA GLU A 207 10.88 7.29 21.29
C GLU A 207 9.72 7.31 20.29
N LEU A 208 10.00 7.52 19.00
CA LEU A 208 9.01 7.42 17.90
C LEU A 208 8.33 6.06 17.87
N GLU A 209 9.13 4.97 17.91
CA GLU A 209 8.58 3.62 17.95
C GLU A 209 7.64 3.40 19.14
N ALA A 210 8.04 3.83 20.33
CA ALA A 210 7.26 3.63 21.53
C ALA A 210 5.95 4.44 21.51
N LYS A 211 6.01 5.73 21.16
CA LYS A 211 4.84 6.63 21.18
C LYS A 211 3.84 6.34 20.06
N LEU A 212 4.31 5.95 18.87
CA LEU A 212 3.47 5.70 17.72
C LEU A 212 3.09 4.21 17.53
N ARG A 213 3.41 3.35 18.50
CA ARG A 213 3.19 1.89 18.40
C ARG A 213 1.77 1.51 17.99
N THR A 214 0.77 2.21 18.50
CA THR A 214 -0.64 1.96 18.22
C THR A 214 -1.22 2.90 17.16
N ALA A 215 -0.44 3.89 16.69
CA ALA A 215 -0.85 4.90 15.73
C ALA A 215 -2.23 5.52 16.05
N LEU A 216 -2.51 5.78 17.33
CA LEU A 216 -3.76 6.41 17.73
C LEU A 216 -3.77 7.88 17.29
N ALA A 217 -4.97 8.41 17.01
CA ALA A 217 -5.15 9.82 16.71
C ALA A 217 -4.74 10.69 17.90
N GLY A 218 -4.01 11.75 17.63
CA GLY A 218 -3.49 12.64 18.65
C GLY A 218 -2.25 13.42 18.21
N THR A 219 -1.72 14.22 19.10
CA THR A 219 -0.50 15.02 18.88
C THR A 219 0.63 14.43 19.71
N TYR A 220 1.75 14.13 19.06
CA TYR A 220 2.92 13.52 19.64
C TYR A 220 4.12 14.48 19.57
N THR A 221 4.74 14.74 20.71
CA THR A 221 5.99 15.48 20.87
C THR A 221 7.08 14.58 21.41
N PHE A 222 8.34 14.92 21.20
CA PHE A 222 9.47 14.05 21.47
C PHE A 222 10.52 14.76 22.33
N GLU A 223 10.95 14.12 23.41
CA GLU A 223 12.00 14.66 24.30
C GLU A 223 13.35 14.70 23.59
N ALA A 224 13.64 13.69 22.78
CA ALA A 224 14.87 13.61 22.00
C ALA A 224 14.95 14.65 20.88
N TRP A 225 13.82 15.28 20.49
CA TRP A 225 13.75 16.40 19.55
C TRP A 225 12.49 17.23 19.76
N PRO A 226 12.50 18.22 20.68
CA PRO A 226 11.31 19.03 21.02
C PRO A 226 10.73 19.86 19.85
N ALA A 227 11.53 20.12 18.83
CA ALA A 227 11.10 20.83 17.64
C ALA A 227 10.33 19.95 16.63
N LEU A 228 10.18 18.63 16.87
CA LEU A 228 9.38 17.74 16.05
C LEU A 228 8.01 17.50 16.71
N THR A 229 6.96 17.69 15.95
CA THR A 229 5.59 17.33 16.32
C THR A 229 4.99 16.44 15.22
N ILE A 230 4.39 15.32 15.62
CA ILE A 230 3.63 14.46 14.70
C ILE A 230 2.17 14.46 15.13
N VAL A 231 1.28 14.80 14.22
CA VAL A 231 -0.16 14.73 14.40
C VAL A 231 -0.68 13.53 13.64
N VAL A 232 -1.35 12.63 14.34
CA VAL A 232 -2.01 11.48 13.75
C VAL A 232 -3.50 11.75 13.70
N THR A 233 -4.09 11.66 12.51
CA THR A 233 -5.52 11.81 12.28
C THR A 233 -6.18 10.44 12.06
N PRO A 234 -7.47 10.26 12.39
CA PRO A 234 -8.18 9.01 12.09
C PRO A 234 -8.17 8.70 10.59
N SER A 235 -8.12 7.42 10.25
CA SER A 235 -8.25 6.95 8.87
C SER A 235 -9.56 6.21 8.67
N PHE A 236 -10.33 6.60 7.67
CA PHE A 236 -11.57 5.95 7.26
C PHE A 236 -11.30 5.02 6.08
N ILE A 237 -11.55 3.73 6.26
CA ILE A 237 -11.38 2.71 5.23
C ILE A 237 -12.72 2.47 4.56
N ARG A 238 -12.76 2.63 3.23
CA ARG A 238 -13.97 2.47 2.43
C ARG A 238 -14.09 1.06 1.88
N GLY A 239 -15.32 0.54 1.85
CA GLY A 239 -15.70 -0.66 1.13
C GLY A 239 -15.85 -0.40 -0.37
N GLN A 240 -16.23 -1.44 -1.11
CA GLN A 240 -16.39 -1.37 -2.58
C GLN A 240 -17.55 -0.47 -3.01
N ALA A 241 -18.58 -0.35 -2.20
CA ALA A 241 -19.72 0.55 -2.44
C ALA A 241 -19.49 1.98 -1.91
N GLY A 242 -18.27 2.31 -1.45
CA GLY A 242 -17.90 3.62 -0.94
C GLY A 242 -18.24 3.87 0.53
N GLU A 243 -18.94 2.93 1.18
CA GLU A 243 -19.26 2.96 2.60
C GLU A 243 -18.00 2.86 3.47
N ILE A 244 -18.03 3.45 4.66
CA ILE A 244 -16.96 3.27 5.65
C ILE A 244 -17.16 1.94 6.38
N ILE A 245 -16.19 1.04 6.26
CA ILE A 245 -16.20 -0.30 6.86
C ILE A 245 -15.30 -0.42 8.08
N GLU A 246 -14.26 0.42 8.18
CA GLU A 246 -13.30 0.41 9.28
C GLU A 246 -12.81 1.84 9.54
N ILE A 247 -12.48 2.14 10.79
CA ILE A 247 -11.74 3.35 11.18
C ILE A 247 -10.51 2.94 11.97
N ARG A 248 -9.37 3.55 11.65
CA ARG A 248 -8.11 3.38 12.40
C ARG A 248 -7.74 4.65 13.13
N GLY A 249 -6.97 4.50 14.20
CA GLY A 249 -6.56 5.62 15.03
C GLY A 249 -7.51 5.93 16.19
N ILE A 250 -8.59 5.20 16.37
CA ILE A 250 -9.52 5.32 17.49
C ILE A 250 -9.35 4.14 18.42
N ALA A 251 -9.12 4.40 19.70
CA ALA A 251 -8.85 3.36 20.70
C ALA A 251 -10.13 2.69 21.22
N ASP A 252 -11.22 3.46 21.36
CA ASP A 252 -12.50 2.97 21.86
C ASP A 252 -13.32 2.36 20.71
N PRO A 253 -13.63 1.03 20.76
CA PRO A 253 -14.43 0.39 19.72
C PRO A 253 -15.85 0.94 19.57
N ASP A 254 -16.45 1.44 20.64
CA ASP A 254 -17.81 1.98 20.58
C ASP A 254 -17.81 3.40 20.01
N GLU A 255 -16.76 4.19 20.25
CA GLU A 255 -16.52 5.44 19.56
C GLU A 255 -16.28 5.20 18.06
N ALA A 256 -15.44 4.23 17.71
CA ALA A 256 -15.18 3.85 16.32
C ALA A 256 -16.48 3.50 15.57
N LYS A 257 -17.35 2.67 16.16
CA LYS A 257 -18.66 2.32 15.58
C LYS A 257 -19.57 3.54 15.37
N ARG A 258 -19.60 4.46 16.35
CA ARG A 258 -20.40 5.69 16.26
C ARG A 258 -19.89 6.58 15.13
N LEU A 259 -18.58 6.75 14.99
CA LEU A 259 -17.97 7.54 13.93
C LEU A 259 -18.20 6.93 12.54
N ILE A 260 -18.10 5.61 12.40
CA ILE A 260 -18.43 4.91 11.16
C ILE A 260 -19.89 5.16 10.76
N ALA A 261 -20.82 5.00 11.73
CA ALA A 261 -22.24 5.20 11.47
C ALA A 261 -22.56 6.68 11.07
N ALA A 262 -21.95 7.64 11.75
CA ALA A 262 -22.12 9.06 11.47
C ALA A 262 -21.59 9.44 10.08
N GLU A 263 -20.40 8.93 9.71
CA GLU A 263 -19.82 9.23 8.40
C GLU A 263 -20.58 8.56 7.27
N ASN A 264 -21.06 7.32 7.44
CA ASN A 264 -21.92 6.67 6.47
C ASN A 264 -23.27 7.40 6.29
N ALA A 265 -23.86 7.92 7.36
CA ALA A 265 -25.07 8.74 7.27
C ALA A 265 -24.81 10.06 6.52
N ARG A 266 -23.64 10.69 6.73
CA ARG A 266 -23.23 11.89 5.98
C ARG A 266 -23.06 11.62 4.49
N LEU A 267 -22.39 10.51 4.15
CA LEU A 267 -22.21 10.10 2.75
C LEU A 267 -23.55 9.80 2.05
N ALA A 268 -24.45 9.08 2.72
CA ALA A 268 -25.80 8.82 2.19
C ALA A 268 -26.59 10.11 1.95
N SER A 269 -26.45 11.10 2.84
CA SER A 269 -27.12 12.40 2.69
C SER A 269 -26.52 13.23 1.54
N ALA A 270 -25.22 13.13 1.29
CA ALA A 270 -24.55 13.84 0.22
C ALA A 270 -24.92 13.28 -1.16
N SER A 271 -25.09 11.97 -1.29
CA SER A 271 -25.50 11.32 -2.56
C SER A 271 -26.94 11.64 -2.99
N VAL A 272 -27.78 12.13 -2.07
CA VAL A 272 -29.16 12.54 -2.37
C VAL A 272 -29.23 13.99 -2.87
N LEU A 273 -28.16 14.77 -2.74
CA LEU A 273 -28.10 16.20 -3.08
C LEU A 273 -27.47 16.51 -4.44
N GLU A 274 -27.00 15.52 -5.18
CA GLU A 274 -26.65 15.69 -6.59
C GLU A 274 -27.89 15.35 -7.44
N PRO A 275 -28.64 16.35 -7.96
CA PRO A 275 -29.68 16.06 -8.93
C PRO A 275 -29.04 15.63 -10.24
N ASP A 276 -29.62 14.57 -10.84
CA ASP A 276 -29.37 14.14 -12.22
C ASP A 276 -29.31 15.38 -13.15
N GLN A 277 -28.10 15.73 -13.55
CA GLN A 277 -27.87 16.64 -14.69
C GLN A 277 -27.60 15.79 -15.94
N ASP A 278 -28.54 14.90 -16.25
CA ASP A 278 -28.62 14.23 -17.53
C ASP A 278 -30.10 14.09 -17.91
N GLU A 279 -30.73 15.20 -18.30
CA GLU A 279 -31.90 15.21 -19.16
C GLU A 279 -32.08 16.65 -19.67
N ASN A 280 -31.59 16.92 -20.84
CA ASN A 280 -32.18 17.68 -21.93
C ASN A 280 -31.11 18.32 -22.82
N GLU A 281 -30.75 17.65 -23.85
CA GLU A 281 -30.54 18.27 -25.15
C GLU A 281 -31.41 17.47 -26.14
N ASP A 282 -32.69 17.87 -26.16
CA ASP A 282 -33.66 17.52 -27.19
C ASP A 282 -33.22 18.13 -28.51
N ASP A 283 -33.27 17.28 -29.52
CA ASP A 283 -33.72 17.52 -30.89
C ASP A 283 -34.00 18.98 -31.27
N GLU A 284 -33.20 19.54 -32.13
CA GLU A 284 -33.66 20.44 -33.20
C GLU A 284 -33.11 19.96 -34.54
N ASP A 285 -34.01 19.28 -35.23
CA ASP A 285 -34.09 19.23 -36.69
C ASP A 285 -33.78 20.59 -37.29
N ASP A 286 -32.92 20.65 -38.27
CA ASP A 286 -33.18 21.49 -39.41
C ASP A 286 -32.62 20.88 -40.71
N LYS A 287 -33.51 20.84 -41.60
CA LYS A 287 -33.53 20.40 -42.98
C LYS A 287 -32.77 21.36 -43.86
N ASP A 288 -32.40 20.76 -44.99
CA ASP A 288 -32.34 21.30 -46.35
C ASP A 288 -31.24 22.34 -46.61
N ASP A 289 -30.34 21.99 -47.52
CA ASP A 289 -30.40 22.42 -48.91
C ASP A 289 -29.34 21.73 -49.73
N GLU A 290 -29.84 21.16 -50.82
CA GLU A 290 -29.13 20.74 -52.01
C GLU A 290 -28.50 21.97 -52.67
N ASP A 291 -27.37 21.81 -53.30
CA ASP A 291 -27.13 22.17 -54.70
C ASP A 291 -25.64 21.99 -55.09
N ASP A 292 -25.45 21.11 -55.98
CA ASP A 292 -24.87 21.12 -57.29
C ASP A 292 -23.52 21.87 -57.56
N GLU A 293 -22.83 21.17 -58.40
CA GLU A 293 -21.93 21.53 -59.51
C GLU A 293 -20.43 21.36 -59.36
N ASP A 294 -20.02 20.29 -60.02
CA ASP A 294 -19.03 20.21 -61.15
C ASP A 294 -17.78 21.10 -61.07
N ASP A 295 -16.63 20.52 -61.18
CA ASP A 295 -15.79 20.51 -62.39
C ASP A 295 -14.39 19.97 -62.13
N GLU A 296 -14.09 18.98 -62.87
CA GLU A 296 -12.95 18.61 -63.72
C GLU A 296 -11.56 19.23 -63.48
N ASN A 297 -10.67 18.30 -63.72
CA ASN A 297 -9.36 18.35 -64.40
C ASN A 297 -8.10 18.41 -63.57
N ASP A 298 -7.41 17.38 -63.72
CA ASP A 298 -6.29 17.02 -64.63
C ASP A 298 -4.86 17.30 -64.09
N ASP A 299 -4.12 16.23 -64.22
CA ASP A 299 -2.73 16.11 -64.66
C ASP A 299 -1.59 16.61 -63.70
N ASP A 300 -0.78 15.77 -63.27
CA ASP A 300 0.46 15.29 -63.85
C ASP A 300 1.43 14.76 -62.78
N ALA A 301 1.88 13.57 -62.96
CA ALA A 301 3.16 13.06 -62.45
C ALA A 301 4.24 13.53 -63.42
N PRO A 302 5.54 13.25 -63.28
CA PRO A 302 6.33 12.61 -62.23
C PRO A 302 7.66 13.35 -61.92
N ASP A 303 8.37 12.97 -60.85
CA ASP A 303 9.74 12.48 -60.88
C ASP A 303 10.13 11.92 -59.52
#